data_251ffcc8bb15f897f7e5b2ac518d2adf
#
_entry.id   251ffcc8bb15f897f7e5b2ac518d2adf
#
_cell.length_a   1.000
_cell.length_b   1.000
_cell.length_c   1.000
_cell.angle_alpha   90.00
_cell.angle_beta   90.00
_cell.angle_gamma   90.00
#
_symmetry.space_group_name_H-M   'P 1'
#
loop_
_entity.id
_entity.type
_entity.pdbx_description
1 polymer ?
#
loop_
_entity_poly.entity_id
_entity_poly.type
_entity_poly.pdbx_seq_one_letter_code
_entity_poly.pdbx_strand_id
1 'polypeptide(L)'
;MDGWIKNVPLATIMMLLMVSGFSGTAVSDPLVQRTFAPFSDLLGNHLIEATTAEGGLVSAFGYRDAMADVQVGGWLIEQRRRLARFDRSALKTREQAIAFWINAYNFFMVAHILENPKGDRPVTGVKDYGSLFNPYRVFRQKLFDVGGELVSLDQIEKQILLGDDFKQRGWKDARVHFAVNCASVGCPPLRRQIYRPGNVDAMMTENTRMALNTPRHLRQEGTILHVTQLFEWYAGDFIEDAGSIEAFIRRYADYPVRAWLEAATVIRYIDYDWRLNIPENFPELPERAKE
;
A
#
# COMPACT_ATOMS: atom_id res chain seq x y z
N MET A 1 49.67 73.21 -10.33
CA MET A 1 48.38 73.52 -10.94
C MET A 1 47.59 72.23 -10.90
N ASP A 2 47.08 71.85 -9.84
CA ASP A 2 45.79 71.97 -9.17
C ASP A 2 44.62 71.43 -10.02
N GLY A 3 44.18 70.26 -9.76
CA GLY A 3 42.99 69.61 -10.31
C GLY A 3 42.33 68.72 -9.30
N TRP A 4 41.35 69.28 -8.59
CA TRP A 4 40.54 68.63 -7.59
C TRP A 4 39.67 67.53 -8.21
N ILE A 5 39.74 66.29 -7.67
CA ILE A 5 38.75 65.25 -7.89
C ILE A 5 37.93 65.07 -6.62
N LYS A 6 36.66 65.42 -6.74
CA LYS A 6 35.65 65.29 -5.68
C LYS A 6 35.25 63.84 -5.47
N ASN A 7 35.33 63.37 -4.23
CA ASN A 7 34.82 62.09 -3.77
C ASN A 7 33.26 62.08 -3.83
N VAL A 8 32.72 61.05 -4.52
CA VAL A 8 31.31 60.67 -4.45
C VAL A 8 31.20 59.41 -3.61
N PRO A 9 30.42 59.39 -2.54
CA PRO A 9 30.23 58.16 -1.75
C PRO A 9 29.29 57.18 -2.50
N LEU A 10 29.75 55.95 -2.69
CA LEU A 10 28.91 54.83 -3.10
C LEU A 10 27.93 54.50 -1.97
N ALA A 11 26.65 54.81 -2.17
CA ALA A 11 25.58 54.30 -1.34
C ALA A 11 25.31 52.84 -1.73
N THR A 12 25.70 51.91 -0.85
CA THR A 12 25.38 50.48 -0.99
C THR A 12 23.92 50.26 -0.66
N ILE A 13 23.11 50.09 -1.69
CA ILE A 13 21.71 49.68 -1.54
C ILE A 13 21.71 48.15 -1.22
N MET A 14 21.55 47.82 0.04
CA MET A 14 21.35 46.45 0.51
C MET A 14 19.89 46.07 0.27
N MET A 15 19.63 45.40 -0.86
CA MET A 15 18.32 44.89 -1.20
C MET A 15 18.04 43.61 -0.35
N LEU A 16 17.29 43.78 0.74
CA LEU A 16 16.85 42.70 1.60
C LEU A 16 15.79 41.89 0.82
N LEU A 17 16.21 40.79 0.18
CA LEU A 17 15.29 39.78 -0.35
C LEU A 17 14.62 39.07 0.85
N MET A 18 13.42 39.52 1.19
CA MET A 18 12.54 38.75 2.05
C MET A 18 12.08 37.50 1.26
N VAL A 19 12.78 36.39 1.44
CA VAL A 19 12.26 35.08 1.06
C VAL A 19 11.19 34.73 2.10
N SER A 20 9.94 35.08 1.79
CA SER A 20 8.79 34.54 2.51
C SER A 20 8.71 33.05 2.22
N GLY A 21 9.37 32.26 3.08
CA GLY A 21 9.19 30.82 3.11
C GLY A 21 7.74 30.52 3.45
N PHE A 22 6.94 30.21 2.44
CA PHE A 22 5.67 29.50 2.64
C PHE A 22 6.01 28.09 3.16
N SER A 23 6.22 27.97 4.46
CA SER A 23 6.07 26.70 5.16
C SER A 23 4.58 26.37 5.15
N GLY A 24 4.11 25.82 4.05
CA GLY A 24 2.82 25.17 4.01
C GLY A 24 2.89 23.98 4.96
N THR A 25 2.47 24.19 6.22
CA THR A 25 2.06 23.06 7.06
C THR A 25 0.97 22.34 6.27
N ALA A 26 1.29 21.17 5.73
CA ALA A 26 0.29 20.31 5.14
C ALA A 26 -0.76 20.06 6.22
N VAL A 27 -1.89 20.78 6.12
CA VAL A 27 -3.06 20.55 6.96
C VAL A 27 -3.44 19.11 6.70
N SER A 28 -3.16 18.22 7.67
CA SER A 28 -3.55 16.83 7.56
C SER A 28 -5.06 16.81 7.41
N ASP A 29 -5.55 16.42 6.22
CA ASP A 29 -6.99 16.31 6.01
C ASP A 29 -7.52 15.22 6.96
N PRO A 30 -8.29 15.58 7.98
CA PRO A 30 -8.74 14.63 8.98
C PRO A 30 -9.81 13.68 8.46
N LEU A 31 -10.35 13.89 7.24
CA LEU A 31 -11.45 13.11 6.68
C LEU A 31 -11.13 11.62 6.61
N VAL A 32 -10.08 11.25 5.87
CA VAL A 32 -9.67 9.84 5.72
C VAL A 32 -9.24 9.27 7.07
N GLN A 33 -8.45 9.99 7.84
CA GLN A 33 -8.00 9.53 9.15
C GLN A 33 -9.16 9.26 10.11
N ARG A 34 -10.15 10.16 10.19
CA ARG A 34 -11.35 9.95 11.02
C ARG A 34 -12.19 8.80 10.51
N THR A 35 -12.35 8.67 9.19
CA THR A 35 -13.13 7.58 8.60
C THR A 35 -12.55 6.23 8.98
N PHE A 36 -11.23 6.07 8.92
CA PHE A 36 -10.55 4.79 9.16
C PHE A 36 -9.93 4.65 10.57
N ALA A 37 -10.38 5.44 11.57
CA ALA A 37 -9.87 5.31 12.93
C ALA A 37 -10.08 3.90 13.51
N PRO A 38 -11.26 3.24 13.39
CA PRO A 38 -11.42 1.88 13.90
C PRO A 38 -10.52 0.85 13.19
N PHE A 39 -10.27 1.02 11.89
CA PHE A 39 -9.33 0.17 11.17
C PHE A 39 -7.88 0.42 11.61
N SER A 40 -7.53 1.67 11.89
CA SER A 40 -6.22 2.01 12.46
C SER A 40 -5.99 1.34 13.81
N ASP A 41 -7.03 1.30 14.67
CA ASP A 41 -6.96 0.61 15.97
C ASP A 41 -6.80 -0.91 15.76
N LEU A 42 -7.54 -1.51 14.85
CA LEU A 42 -7.44 -2.92 14.49
C LEU A 42 -6.02 -3.29 14.01
N LEU A 43 -5.44 -2.51 13.09
CA LEU A 43 -4.07 -2.69 12.61
C LEU A 43 -3.04 -2.49 13.73
N GLY A 44 -3.23 -1.45 14.55
CA GLY A 44 -2.33 -1.12 15.65
C GLY A 44 -2.21 -2.24 16.69
N ASN A 45 -3.28 -3.01 16.90
CA ASN A 45 -3.31 -4.07 17.91
C ASN A 45 -2.93 -5.45 17.35
N HIS A 46 -3.29 -5.74 16.09
CA HIS A 46 -3.22 -7.11 15.57
C HIS A 46 -2.31 -7.30 14.35
N LEU A 47 -1.72 -6.23 13.77
CA LEU A 47 -0.76 -6.37 12.69
C LEU A 47 0.67 -6.37 13.25
N ILE A 48 1.44 -7.36 12.84
CA ILE A 48 2.85 -7.52 13.18
C ILE A 48 3.67 -7.16 11.93
N GLU A 49 4.62 -6.26 12.08
CA GLU A 49 5.59 -5.89 11.04
C GLU A 49 7.00 -6.23 11.50
N ALA A 50 7.83 -6.72 10.59
CA ALA A 50 9.27 -6.90 10.82
C ALA A 50 10.07 -6.50 9.58
N THR A 51 11.16 -5.78 9.81
CA THR A 51 12.13 -5.45 8.76
C THR A 51 13.13 -6.60 8.64
N THR A 52 13.38 -7.07 7.41
CA THR A 52 14.40 -8.09 7.14
C THR A 52 15.81 -7.49 7.17
N ALA A 53 16.82 -8.34 7.23
CA ALA A 53 18.22 -7.90 7.22
C ALA A 53 18.59 -7.14 5.92
N GLU A 54 17.91 -7.44 4.82
CA GLU A 54 18.08 -6.81 3.51
C GLU A 54 17.30 -5.50 3.38
N GLY A 55 16.64 -5.03 4.44
CA GLY A 55 15.83 -3.79 4.43
C GLY A 55 14.46 -3.98 3.79
N GLY A 56 14.01 -5.21 3.62
CA GLY A 56 12.65 -5.54 3.22
C GLY A 56 11.67 -5.46 4.40
N LEU A 57 10.37 -5.47 4.13
CA LEU A 57 9.31 -5.55 5.12
C LEU A 57 8.50 -6.82 4.91
N VAL A 58 8.22 -7.50 6.01
CA VAL A 58 7.21 -8.57 6.08
C VAL A 58 6.15 -8.19 7.10
N SER A 59 4.91 -8.56 6.84
CA SER A 59 3.83 -8.33 7.78
C SER A 59 2.86 -9.49 7.82
N ALA A 60 2.36 -9.78 9.01
CA ALA A 60 1.34 -10.79 9.26
C ALA A 60 0.23 -10.23 10.14
N PHE A 61 -0.98 -10.72 9.96
CA PHE A 61 -2.11 -10.32 10.78
C PHE A 61 -2.48 -11.45 11.76
N GLY A 62 -2.57 -11.11 13.04
CA GLY A 62 -2.94 -12.03 14.13
C GLY A 62 -4.44 -12.30 14.15
N TYR A 63 -4.96 -13.01 13.15
CA TYR A 63 -6.42 -13.26 13.04
C TYR A 63 -6.98 -14.01 14.23
N ARG A 64 -6.22 -14.97 14.79
CA ARG A 64 -6.67 -15.75 15.96
C ARG A 64 -6.83 -14.86 17.19
N ASP A 65 -5.86 -14.00 17.47
CA ASP A 65 -5.89 -13.07 18.58
C ASP A 65 -6.97 -12.02 18.38
N ALA A 66 -7.13 -11.51 17.15
CA ALA A 66 -8.19 -10.58 16.82
C ALA A 66 -9.60 -11.19 16.99
N MET A 67 -9.79 -12.47 16.69
CA MET A 67 -11.05 -13.19 16.94
C MET A 67 -11.35 -13.37 18.43
N ALA A 68 -10.33 -13.44 19.27
CA ALA A 68 -10.48 -13.55 20.73
C ALA A 68 -10.63 -12.19 21.43
N ASP A 69 -10.26 -11.08 20.77
CA ASP A 69 -10.34 -9.73 21.33
C ASP A 69 -11.78 -9.19 21.27
N VAL A 70 -12.35 -8.89 22.44
CA VAL A 70 -13.72 -8.38 22.60
C VAL A 70 -13.96 -7.02 21.93
N GLN A 71 -12.91 -6.26 21.67
CA GLN A 71 -13.01 -4.93 21.05
C GLN A 71 -13.19 -5.00 19.53
N VAL A 72 -12.68 -6.05 18.90
CA VAL A 72 -12.63 -6.20 17.44
C VAL A 72 -14.03 -6.12 16.81
N GLY A 73 -15.01 -6.80 17.40
CA GLY A 73 -16.40 -6.73 16.91
C GLY A 73 -16.93 -5.29 16.83
N GLY A 74 -16.63 -4.48 17.85
CA GLY A 74 -17.00 -3.06 17.88
C GLY A 74 -16.31 -2.25 16.78
N TRP A 75 -15.01 -2.47 16.56
CA TRP A 75 -14.26 -1.79 15.49
C TRP A 75 -14.75 -2.15 14.10
N LEU A 76 -15.07 -3.43 13.85
CA LEU A 76 -15.60 -3.88 12.56
C LEU A 76 -16.96 -3.25 12.25
N ILE A 77 -17.90 -3.28 13.20
CA ILE A 77 -19.22 -2.67 13.06
C ILE A 77 -19.11 -1.17 12.79
N GLU A 78 -18.33 -0.46 13.59
CA GLU A 78 -18.16 0.98 13.46
C GLU A 78 -17.50 1.36 12.14
N GLN A 79 -16.45 0.62 11.72
CA GLN A 79 -15.79 0.89 10.44
C GLN A 79 -16.72 0.67 9.25
N ARG A 80 -17.49 -0.42 9.25
CA ARG A 80 -18.51 -0.67 8.22
C ARG A 80 -19.57 0.44 8.17
N ARG A 81 -20.05 0.86 9.34
CA ARG A 81 -21.01 1.95 9.45
C ARG A 81 -20.49 3.27 8.86
N ARG A 82 -19.22 3.60 9.13
CA ARG A 82 -18.56 4.80 8.58
C ARG A 82 -18.44 4.73 7.06
N LEU A 83 -18.04 3.57 6.53
CA LEU A 83 -17.92 3.37 5.08
C LEU A 83 -19.28 3.41 4.38
N ALA A 84 -20.29 2.75 4.92
CA ALA A 84 -21.65 2.75 4.34
C ALA A 84 -22.27 4.16 4.29
N ARG A 85 -21.90 5.05 5.21
CA ARG A 85 -22.40 6.45 5.27
C ARG A 85 -21.46 7.47 4.61
N PHE A 86 -20.37 7.01 4.04
CA PHE A 86 -19.36 7.92 3.50
C PHE A 86 -19.85 8.59 2.20
N ASP A 87 -19.77 9.91 2.16
CA ASP A 87 -20.00 10.65 0.91
C ASP A 87 -18.75 10.60 0.03
N ARG A 88 -18.79 9.77 -1.02
CA ARG A 88 -17.66 9.63 -1.97
C ARG A 88 -17.33 10.94 -2.66
N SER A 89 -18.29 11.87 -2.79
CA SER A 89 -18.07 13.17 -3.40
C SER A 89 -17.14 14.07 -2.57
N ALA A 90 -16.90 13.72 -1.30
CA ALA A 90 -15.94 14.40 -0.43
C ALA A 90 -14.47 14.13 -0.79
N LEU A 91 -14.18 13.12 -1.62
CA LEU A 91 -12.83 12.81 -2.11
C LEU A 91 -12.49 13.76 -3.28
N LYS A 92 -11.86 14.89 -2.96
CA LYS A 92 -11.59 15.97 -3.92
C LYS A 92 -10.21 15.91 -4.55
N THR A 93 -9.23 15.29 -3.87
CA THR A 93 -7.85 15.20 -4.35
C THR A 93 -7.45 13.76 -4.63
N ARG A 94 -6.39 13.58 -5.44
CA ARG A 94 -5.78 12.29 -5.73
C ARG A 94 -5.41 11.56 -4.44
N GLU A 95 -4.75 12.25 -3.52
CA GLU A 95 -4.24 11.69 -2.27
C GLU A 95 -5.37 11.23 -1.36
N GLN A 96 -6.47 12.00 -1.28
CA GLN A 96 -7.68 11.59 -0.54
C GLN A 96 -8.28 10.32 -1.14
N ALA A 97 -8.43 10.29 -2.47
CA ALA A 97 -9.08 9.19 -3.16
C ALA A 97 -8.25 7.90 -3.08
N ILE A 98 -6.94 7.96 -3.37
CA ILE A 98 -6.05 6.79 -3.30
C ILE A 98 -5.98 6.26 -1.86
N ALA A 99 -5.72 7.12 -0.87
CA ALA A 99 -5.64 6.71 0.52
C ALA A 99 -6.94 6.08 1.02
N PHE A 100 -8.10 6.65 0.65
CA PHE A 100 -9.40 6.12 1.02
C PHE A 100 -9.63 4.72 0.45
N TRP A 101 -9.44 4.53 -0.85
CA TRP A 101 -9.75 3.27 -1.50
C TRP A 101 -8.76 2.14 -1.18
N ILE A 102 -7.47 2.44 -0.95
CA ILE A 102 -6.52 1.45 -0.44
C ILE A 102 -6.93 0.97 0.96
N ASN A 103 -7.25 1.91 1.88
CA ASN A 103 -7.71 1.53 3.21
C ASN A 103 -9.02 0.75 3.18
N ALA A 104 -9.97 1.12 2.31
CA ALA A 104 -11.23 0.41 2.15
C ALA A 104 -11.00 -1.03 1.69
N TYR A 105 -10.17 -1.24 0.66
CA TYR A 105 -9.80 -2.58 0.19
C TYR A 105 -9.18 -3.41 1.32
N ASN A 106 -8.17 -2.88 1.98
CA ASN A 106 -7.43 -3.59 3.03
C ASN A 106 -8.32 -3.91 4.25
N PHE A 107 -9.15 -2.95 4.66
CA PHE A 107 -10.14 -3.19 5.72
C PHE A 107 -11.11 -4.28 5.35
N PHE A 108 -11.72 -4.22 4.16
CA PHE A 108 -12.72 -5.20 3.74
C PHE A 108 -12.14 -6.61 3.65
N MET A 109 -10.88 -6.74 3.21
CA MET A 109 -10.24 -8.06 3.15
C MET A 109 -10.01 -8.63 4.56
N VAL A 110 -9.45 -7.85 5.48
CA VAL A 110 -9.23 -8.28 6.87
C VAL A 110 -10.57 -8.57 7.57
N ALA A 111 -11.55 -7.66 7.44
CA ALA A 111 -12.87 -7.81 8.03
C ALA A 111 -13.59 -9.05 7.51
N HIS A 112 -13.50 -9.34 6.21
CA HIS A 112 -14.14 -10.52 5.63
C HIS A 112 -13.62 -11.82 6.25
N ILE A 113 -12.32 -11.91 6.52
CA ILE A 113 -11.72 -13.10 7.16
C ILE A 113 -12.18 -13.22 8.61
N LEU A 114 -12.18 -12.12 9.37
CA LEU A 114 -12.60 -12.11 10.78
C LEU A 114 -14.09 -12.43 10.95
N GLU A 115 -14.92 -12.01 10.01
CA GLU A 115 -16.39 -12.21 10.06
C GLU A 115 -16.85 -13.55 9.47
N ASN A 116 -15.99 -14.25 8.71
CA ASN A 116 -16.32 -15.51 8.04
C ASN A 116 -15.26 -16.59 8.34
N PRO A 117 -14.99 -16.90 9.61
CA PRO A 117 -14.03 -17.94 9.99
C PRO A 117 -14.57 -19.35 9.66
N LYS A 118 -13.72 -20.36 9.73
CA LYS A 118 -14.08 -21.78 9.70
C LYS A 118 -14.15 -22.31 11.13
N GLY A 119 -15.36 -22.28 11.71
CA GLY A 119 -15.54 -22.62 13.13
C GLY A 119 -14.87 -21.59 14.04
N ASP A 120 -13.97 -22.03 14.88
CA ASP A 120 -13.20 -21.21 15.83
C ASP A 120 -11.85 -20.70 15.28
N ARG A 121 -11.58 -20.91 13.99
CA ARG A 121 -10.28 -20.60 13.37
C ARG A 121 -10.44 -19.75 12.11
N PRO A 122 -9.43 -18.93 11.78
CA PRO A 122 -9.41 -18.27 10.48
C PRO A 122 -9.32 -19.33 9.36
N VAL A 123 -9.70 -18.95 8.16
CA VAL A 123 -9.47 -19.75 6.95
C VAL A 123 -7.98 -20.02 6.72
N THR A 124 -7.63 -20.97 5.88
CA THR A 124 -6.22 -21.26 5.53
C THR A 124 -5.70 -20.36 4.40
N GLY A 125 -6.61 -19.74 3.67
CA GLY A 125 -6.36 -18.78 2.60
C GLY A 125 -7.64 -18.34 1.94
N VAL A 126 -7.59 -17.30 1.14
CA VAL A 126 -8.75 -16.69 0.47
C VAL A 126 -9.50 -17.64 -0.47
N LYS A 127 -8.82 -18.66 -0.96
CA LYS A 127 -9.43 -19.73 -1.81
C LYS A 127 -10.51 -20.53 -1.07
N ASP A 128 -10.48 -20.52 0.26
CA ASP A 128 -11.49 -21.19 1.10
C ASP A 128 -12.88 -20.58 0.96
N TYR A 129 -12.98 -19.34 0.49
CA TYR A 129 -14.26 -18.66 0.19
C TYR A 129 -14.78 -18.95 -1.21
N GLY A 130 -14.03 -19.69 -1.99
CA GLY A 130 -14.35 -20.03 -3.36
C GLY A 130 -14.91 -21.44 -3.52
N SER A 131 -14.87 -21.90 -4.75
CA SER A 131 -15.16 -23.27 -5.16
C SER A 131 -14.06 -23.78 -6.08
N LEU A 132 -14.09 -25.08 -6.41
CA LEU A 132 -13.13 -25.65 -7.36
C LEU A 132 -13.08 -24.90 -8.70
N PHE A 133 -14.23 -24.41 -9.18
CA PHE A 133 -14.35 -23.68 -10.46
C PHE A 133 -14.18 -22.17 -10.32
N ASN A 134 -14.24 -21.62 -9.10
CA ASN A 134 -14.11 -20.20 -8.83
C ASN A 134 -13.40 -19.94 -7.49
N PRO A 135 -12.11 -20.26 -7.39
CA PRO A 135 -11.35 -20.17 -6.13
C PRO A 135 -11.18 -18.73 -5.62
N TYR A 136 -11.31 -17.75 -6.51
CA TYR A 136 -11.11 -16.32 -6.21
C TYR A 136 -12.43 -15.53 -6.16
N ARG A 137 -13.53 -16.22 -5.85
CA ARG A 137 -14.89 -15.64 -5.83
C ARG A 137 -14.98 -14.42 -4.92
N VAL A 138 -14.31 -14.41 -3.76
CA VAL A 138 -14.35 -13.34 -2.76
C VAL A 138 -13.99 -11.97 -3.36
N PHE A 139 -13.04 -11.92 -4.30
CA PHE A 139 -12.62 -10.66 -4.91
C PHE A 139 -13.69 -10.05 -5.83
N ARG A 140 -14.55 -10.86 -6.42
CA ARG A 140 -15.56 -10.45 -7.42
C ARG A 140 -16.95 -10.22 -6.85
N GLN A 141 -17.22 -10.70 -5.65
CA GLN A 141 -18.52 -10.52 -5.01
C GLN A 141 -18.69 -9.09 -4.50
N LYS A 142 -19.83 -8.46 -4.84
CA LYS A 142 -20.22 -7.15 -4.32
C LYS A 142 -20.78 -7.30 -2.91
N LEU A 143 -19.91 -7.29 -1.93
CA LEU A 143 -20.23 -7.53 -0.52
C LEU A 143 -20.05 -6.29 0.37
N PHE A 144 -19.39 -5.25 -0.14
CA PHE A 144 -18.86 -4.18 0.68
C PHE A 144 -19.55 -2.87 0.38
N ASP A 145 -20.25 -2.32 1.38
CA ASP A 145 -21.00 -1.07 1.25
C ASP A 145 -20.08 0.14 1.45
N VAL A 146 -20.04 1.01 0.43
CA VAL A 146 -19.36 2.31 0.50
C VAL A 146 -20.29 3.38 -0.03
N GLY A 147 -20.80 4.23 0.86
CA GLY A 147 -21.72 5.31 0.50
C GLY A 147 -23.07 4.82 -0.01
N GLY A 148 -23.57 3.69 0.50
CA GLY A 148 -24.84 3.09 0.10
C GLY A 148 -24.76 2.28 -1.20
N GLU A 149 -23.57 2.03 -1.73
CA GLU A 149 -23.35 1.23 -2.94
C GLU A 149 -22.46 0.02 -2.66
N LEU A 150 -22.93 -1.17 -3.06
CA LEU A 150 -22.16 -2.39 -2.89
C LEU A 150 -21.07 -2.50 -3.95
N VAL A 151 -19.82 -2.63 -3.50
CA VAL A 151 -18.63 -2.83 -4.32
C VAL A 151 -17.97 -4.17 -4.02
N SER A 152 -17.15 -4.65 -4.96
CA SER A 152 -16.24 -5.77 -4.76
C SER A 152 -14.79 -5.29 -4.61
N LEU A 153 -13.90 -6.16 -4.12
CA LEU A 153 -12.46 -5.86 -4.06
C LEU A 153 -11.89 -5.61 -5.46
N ASP A 154 -12.25 -6.43 -6.45
CA ASP A 154 -11.86 -6.23 -7.84
C ASP A 154 -12.34 -4.88 -8.41
N GLN A 155 -13.54 -4.41 -8.02
CA GLN A 155 -13.99 -3.09 -8.43
C GLN A 155 -13.17 -1.98 -7.80
N ILE A 156 -12.82 -2.10 -6.51
CA ILE A 156 -11.98 -1.09 -5.84
C ILE A 156 -10.61 -1.02 -6.52
N GLU A 157 -9.96 -2.18 -6.71
CA GLU A 157 -8.61 -2.22 -7.27
C GLU A 157 -8.60 -1.86 -8.76
N LYS A 158 -9.37 -2.60 -9.59
CA LYS A 158 -9.22 -2.57 -11.05
C LYS A 158 -10.08 -1.52 -11.75
N GLN A 159 -11.23 -1.14 -11.16
CA GLN A 159 -12.16 -0.21 -11.81
C GLN A 159 -12.11 1.20 -11.21
N ILE A 160 -11.72 1.34 -9.93
CA ILE A 160 -11.58 2.63 -9.27
C ILE A 160 -10.11 3.06 -9.27
N LEU A 161 -9.25 2.40 -8.48
CA LEU A 161 -7.86 2.82 -8.29
C LEU A 161 -7.02 2.75 -9.58
N LEU A 162 -7.26 1.75 -10.43
CA LEU A 162 -6.53 1.50 -11.67
C LEU A 162 -7.40 1.67 -12.92
N GLY A 163 -8.65 2.12 -12.75
CA GLY A 163 -9.63 2.28 -13.83
C GLY A 163 -9.48 3.57 -14.62
N ASP A 164 -10.33 3.69 -15.63
CA ASP A 164 -10.27 4.76 -16.62
C ASP A 164 -10.50 6.17 -16.04
N ASP A 165 -11.36 6.32 -15.01
CA ASP A 165 -11.58 7.63 -14.37
C ASP A 165 -10.32 8.13 -13.67
N PHE A 166 -9.64 7.28 -12.90
CA PHE A 166 -8.35 7.61 -12.28
C PHE A 166 -7.27 7.88 -13.32
N LYS A 167 -7.24 7.08 -14.40
CA LYS A 167 -6.31 7.29 -15.51
C LYS A 167 -6.53 8.65 -16.19
N GLN A 168 -7.77 8.99 -16.54
CA GLN A 168 -8.11 10.27 -17.18
C GLN A 168 -7.76 11.48 -16.31
N ARG A 169 -7.87 11.34 -14.99
CA ARG A 169 -7.47 12.37 -14.01
C ARG A 169 -5.97 12.42 -13.76
N GLY A 170 -5.18 11.51 -14.30
CA GLY A 170 -3.75 11.35 -13.96
C GLY A 170 -3.53 10.85 -12.51
N TRP A 171 -4.47 10.11 -11.95
CA TRP A 171 -4.45 9.58 -10.59
C TRP A 171 -4.05 8.10 -10.52
N LYS A 172 -4.14 7.38 -11.64
CA LYS A 172 -3.72 5.98 -11.72
C LYS A 172 -2.24 5.84 -11.36
N ASP A 173 -1.91 4.82 -10.56
CA ASP A 173 -0.58 4.63 -10.01
C ASP A 173 -0.32 3.13 -9.80
N ALA A 174 0.68 2.58 -10.49
CA ALA A 174 0.97 1.15 -10.42
C ALA A 174 1.47 0.68 -9.03
N ARG A 175 1.93 1.60 -8.15
CA ARG A 175 2.27 1.27 -6.76
C ARG A 175 1.08 0.81 -5.94
N VAL A 176 -0.15 1.00 -6.42
CA VAL A 176 -1.36 0.46 -5.80
C VAL A 176 -1.25 -1.06 -5.64
N HIS A 177 -0.65 -1.77 -6.61
CA HIS A 177 -0.42 -3.22 -6.51
C HIS A 177 0.49 -3.64 -5.34
N PHE A 178 1.27 -2.70 -4.81
CA PHE A 178 2.09 -2.89 -3.62
C PHE A 178 1.47 -2.30 -2.34
N ALA A 179 0.27 -1.72 -2.42
CA ALA A 179 -0.42 -1.09 -1.30
C ALA A 179 -1.69 -1.84 -0.88
N VAL A 180 -2.36 -2.53 -1.80
CA VAL A 180 -3.49 -3.41 -1.51
C VAL A 180 -3.00 -4.80 -1.09
N ASN A 181 -3.64 -5.38 -0.06
CA ASN A 181 -3.25 -6.66 0.49
C ASN A 181 -4.44 -7.63 0.47
N CYS A 182 -4.28 -8.73 -0.27
CA CYS A 182 -5.29 -9.78 -0.44
C CYS A 182 -5.25 -10.85 0.67
N ALA A 183 -4.63 -10.56 1.81
CA ALA A 183 -4.47 -11.45 2.95
C ALA A 183 -3.70 -12.75 2.65
N SER A 184 -2.81 -12.74 1.67
CA SER A 184 -1.97 -13.90 1.35
C SER A 184 -0.49 -13.62 1.64
N VAL A 185 0.30 -14.67 1.88
CA VAL A 185 1.75 -14.57 2.08
C VAL A 185 2.46 -13.93 0.89
N GLY A 186 1.97 -14.21 -0.33
CA GLY A 186 2.50 -13.62 -1.55
C GLY A 186 2.12 -12.15 -1.79
N CYS A 187 1.23 -11.56 -0.96
CA CYS A 187 0.92 -10.14 -1.06
C CYS A 187 2.09 -9.26 -0.61
N PRO A 188 2.22 -8.05 -1.17
CA PRO A 188 3.02 -7.01 -0.53
C PRO A 188 2.58 -6.76 0.91
N PRO A 189 3.47 -6.25 1.78
CA PRO A 189 3.16 -6.09 3.19
C PRO A 189 1.94 -5.20 3.43
N LEU A 190 0.99 -5.67 4.25
CA LEU A 190 0.01 -4.79 4.87
C LEU A 190 0.74 -3.87 5.86
N ARG A 191 0.34 -2.60 5.93
CA ARG A 191 1.01 -1.62 6.80
C ARG A 191 0.23 -1.43 8.10
N ARG A 192 0.96 -1.29 9.20
CA ARG A 192 0.38 -1.01 10.53
C ARG A 192 -0.27 0.37 10.60
N GLN A 193 0.19 1.30 9.78
CA GLN A 193 -0.40 2.62 9.64
C GLN A 193 -1.37 2.65 8.47
N ILE A 194 -2.51 3.31 8.64
CA ILE A 194 -3.42 3.62 7.54
C ILE A 194 -2.81 4.61 6.55
N TYR A 195 -3.19 4.50 5.29
CA TYR A 195 -2.88 5.51 4.28
C TYR A 195 -3.69 6.78 4.57
N ARG A 196 -3.06 7.94 4.44
CA ARG A 196 -3.64 9.27 4.63
C ARG A 196 -3.20 10.18 3.50
N PRO A 197 -3.94 11.25 3.17
CA PRO A 197 -3.52 12.16 2.11
C PRO A 197 -2.08 12.66 2.26
N GLY A 198 -1.66 12.95 3.49
CA GLY A 198 -0.31 13.46 3.77
C GLY A 198 0.82 12.41 3.77
N ASN A 199 0.51 11.10 3.68
CA ASN A 199 1.54 10.06 3.68
C ASN A 199 1.42 9.07 2.50
N VAL A 200 0.36 9.13 1.71
CA VAL A 200 0.03 8.07 0.73
C VAL A 200 1.15 7.84 -0.29
N ASP A 201 1.72 8.88 -0.86
CA ASP A 201 2.79 8.75 -1.85
C ASP A 201 4.09 8.20 -1.25
N ALA A 202 4.49 8.74 -0.10
CA ALA A 202 5.66 8.25 0.62
C ALA A 202 5.50 6.78 1.04
N MET A 203 4.32 6.45 1.56
CA MET A 203 4.03 5.11 2.08
C MET A 203 3.88 4.08 0.95
N MET A 204 3.29 4.43 -0.20
CA MET A 204 3.28 3.56 -1.39
C MET A 204 4.69 3.33 -1.93
N THR A 205 5.50 4.39 -2.02
CA THR A 205 6.91 4.29 -2.46
C THR A 205 7.70 3.38 -1.52
N GLU A 206 7.59 3.63 -0.22
CA GLU A 206 8.30 2.82 0.79
C GLU A 206 7.84 1.36 0.75
N ASN A 207 6.53 1.10 0.69
CA ASN A 207 6.01 -0.26 0.66
C ASN A 207 6.46 -1.02 -0.59
N THR A 208 6.44 -0.37 -1.77
CA THR A 208 6.97 -0.93 -3.02
C THR A 208 8.45 -1.27 -2.87
N ARG A 209 9.27 -0.33 -2.38
CA ARG A 209 10.71 -0.52 -2.16
C ARG A 209 10.98 -1.68 -1.20
N MET A 210 10.32 -1.68 -0.05
CA MET A 210 10.55 -2.69 0.99
C MET A 210 10.04 -4.07 0.56
N ALA A 211 8.96 -4.17 -0.21
CA ALA A 211 8.51 -5.44 -0.78
C ALA A 211 9.56 -5.99 -1.76
N LEU A 212 10.08 -5.16 -2.67
CA LEU A 212 11.12 -5.55 -3.64
C LEU A 212 12.44 -5.96 -2.98
N ASN A 213 12.70 -5.56 -1.73
CA ASN A 213 13.86 -5.98 -0.95
C ASN A 213 13.60 -7.32 -0.20
N THR A 214 12.52 -8.04 -0.49
CA THR A 214 12.27 -9.37 0.06
C THR A 214 12.41 -10.45 -1.02
N PRO A 215 12.93 -11.64 -0.70
CA PRO A 215 13.04 -12.75 -1.66
C PRO A 215 11.68 -13.29 -2.12
N ARG A 216 10.57 -12.90 -1.47
CA ARG A 216 9.20 -13.21 -1.89
C ARG A 216 8.79 -12.46 -3.14
N HIS A 217 9.32 -11.24 -3.33
CA HIS A 217 8.94 -10.40 -4.44
C HIS A 217 10.04 -10.24 -5.48
N LEU A 218 11.30 -10.37 -5.05
CA LEU A 218 12.43 -10.25 -5.95
C LEU A 218 13.66 -10.97 -5.39
N ARG A 219 14.28 -11.85 -6.19
CA ARG A 219 15.54 -12.51 -5.87
C ARG A 219 16.31 -12.86 -7.13
N GLN A 220 17.63 -12.99 -7.00
CA GLN A 220 18.51 -13.37 -8.08
C GLN A 220 19.07 -14.78 -7.83
N GLU A 221 19.12 -15.60 -8.88
CA GLU A 221 19.77 -16.90 -8.92
C GLU A 221 20.65 -16.97 -10.17
N GLY A 222 21.94 -16.76 -10.01
CA GLY A 222 22.88 -16.64 -11.15
C GLY A 222 22.49 -15.46 -12.05
N THR A 223 22.18 -15.72 -13.33
CA THR A 223 21.71 -14.71 -14.29
C THR A 223 20.17 -14.65 -14.41
N ILE A 224 19.46 -15.36 -13.56
CA ILE A 224 17.99 -15.35 -13.56
C ILE A 224 17.50 -14.38 -12.48
N LEU A 225 16.66 -13.44 -12.86
CA LEU A 225 15.94 -12.58 -11.95
C LEU A 225 14.52 -13.16 -11.75
N HIS A 226 14.24 -13.58 -10.52
CA HIS A 226 12.91 -14.01 -10.13
C HIS A 226 12.14 -12.83 -9.57
N VAL A 227 10.97 -12.55 -10.13
CA VAL A 227 10.10 -11.43 -9.73
C VAL A 227 8.73 -11.93 -9.32
N THR A 228 8.05 -11.18 -8.45
CA THR A 228 6.68 -11.51 -8.04
C THR A 228 5.74 -11.67 -9.23
N GLN A 229 4.79 -12.59 -9.12
CA GLN A 229 3.75 -12.84 -10.13
C GLN A 229 2.81 -11.64 -10.34
N LEU A 230 2.84 -10.64 -9.47
CA LEU A 230 2.15 -9.37 -9.70
C LEU A 230 2.59 -8.69 -11.00
N PHE A 231 3.87 -8.78 -11.34
CA PHE A 231 4.38 -8.24 -12.61
C PHE A 231 3.88 -8.98 -13.85
N GLU A 232 3.52 -10.27 -13.71
CA GLU A 232 2.87 -11.03 -14.78
C GLU A 232 1.39 -10.61 -14.93
N TRP A 233 0.65 -10.63 -13.82
CA TRP A 233 -0.80 -10.39 -13.84
C TRP A 233 -1.18 -8.97 -14.22
N TYR A 234 -0.35 -8.01 -13.84
CA TYR A 234 -0.59 -6.57 -13.99
C TYR A 234 0.47 -5.88 -14.85
N ALA A 235 1.12 -6.63 -15.77
CA ALA A 235 2.18 -6.13 -16.64
C ALA A 235 1.82 -4.80 -17.34
N GLY A 236 0.56 -4.70 -17.80
CA GLY A 236 0.06 -3.50 -18.48
C GLY A 236 0.16 -2.23 -17.63
N ASP A 237 -0.16 -2.30 -16.34
CA ASP A 237 -0.12 -1.15 -15.44
C ASP A 237 1.33 -0.70 -15.16
N PHE A 238 2.25 -1.65 -14.97
CA PHE A 238 3.67 -1.36 -14.76
C PHE A 238 4.35 -0.81 -16.01
N ILE A 239 3.99 -1.34 -17.19
CA ILE A 239 4.51 -0.83 -18.47
C ILE A 239 3.96 0.56 -18.75
N GLU A 240 2.69 0.82 -18.46
CA GLU A 240 2.09 2.15 -18.60
C GLU A 240 2.76 3.17 -17.69
N ASP A 241 3.08 2.81 -16.43
CA ASP A 241 3.69 3.70 -15.44
C ASP A 241 5.18 3.99 -15.70
N ALA A 242 5.96 2.97 -16.11
CA ALA A 242 7.41 3.05 -16.13
C ALA A 242 8.06 2.73 -17.50
N GLY A 243 7.28 2.32 -18.49
CA GLY A 243 7.76 1.88 -19.80
C GLY A 243 8.13 0.40 -19.86
N SER A 244 8.57 -0.21 -18.76
CA SER A 244 8.79 -1.66 -18.63
C SER A 244 8.78 -2.10 -17.16
N ILE A 245 8.69 -3.40 -16.93
CA ILE A 245 8.79 -3.99 -15.57
C ILE A 245 10.17 -3.71 -14.96
N GLU A 246 11.23 -3.85 -15.75
CA GLU A 246 12.61 -3.58 -15.32
C GLU A 246 12.79 -2.11 -14.94
N ALA A 247 12.19 -1.19 -15.70
CA ALA A 247 12.23 0.25 -15.40
C ALA A 247 11.47 0.56 -14.10
N PHE A 248 10.33 -0.10 -13.85
CA PHE A 248 9.61 0.01 -12.59
C PHE A 248 10.45 -0.50 -11.42
N ILE A 249 11.03 -1.69 -11.51
CA ILE A 249 11.91 -2.25 -10.49
C ILE A 249 13.11 -1.32 -10.24
N ARG A 250 13.75 -0.82 -11.30
CA ARG A 250 14.89 0.11 -11.21
C ARG A 250 14.55 1.41 -10.49
N ARG A 251 13.30 1.89 -10.64
CA ARG A 251 12.82 3.12 -9.99
C ARG A 251 12.70 2.96 -8.48
N TYR A 252 12.24 1.80 -8.00
CA TYR A 252 11.88 1.61 -6.60
C TYR A 252 12.84 0.71 -5.82
N ALA A 253 13.56 -0.21 -6.46
CA ALA A 253 14.46 -1.11 -5.77
C ALA A 253 15.75 -0.41 -5.29
N ASP A 254 16.26 -0.87 -4.15
CA ASP A 254 17.53 -0.44 -3.60
C ASP A 254 18.72 -1.12 -4.32
N TYR A 255 19.92 -0.59 -4.10
CA TYR A 255 21.15 -1.33 -4.34
C TYR A 255 21.35 -2.38 -3.23
N PRO A 256 21.66 -3.67 -3.48
CA PRO A 256 22.18 -4.25 -4.73
C PRO A 256 21.12 -4.72 -5.75
N VAL A 257 19.82 -4.63 -5.46
CA VAL A 257 18.78 -5.15 -6.36
C VAL A 257 18.86 -4.54 -7.77
N ARG A 258 19.23 -3.27 -7.87
CA ARG A 258 19.45 -2.62 -9.16
C ARG A 258 20.58 -3.27 -9.97
N ALA A 259 21.62 -3.74 -9.31
CA ALA A 259 22.72 -4.43 -9.97
C ALA A 259 22.30 -5.80 -10.53
N TRP A 260 21.32 -6.45 -9.91
CA TRP A 260 20.77 -7.71 -10.43
C TRP A 260 20.11 -7.54 -11.80
N LEU A 261 19.42 -6.41 -12.03
CA LEU A 261 18.82 -6.10 -13.33
C LEU A 261 19.86 -5.99 -14.45
N GLU A 262 21.08 -5.54 -14.14
CA GLU A 262 22.16 -5.41 -15.13
C GLU A 262 22.80 -6.76 -15.47
N ALA A 263 22.81 -7.68 -14.49
CA ALA A 263 23.37 -9.03 -14.66
C ALA A 263 22.33 -10.04 -15.17
N ALA A 264 21.04 -9.73 -15.09
CA ALA A 264 19.98 -10.65 -15.48
C ALA A 264 19.87 -10.80 -17.00
N THR A 265 19.84 -12.05 -17.46
CA THR A 265 19.57 -12.39 -18.86
C THR A 265 18.17 -12.97 -19.06
N VAL A 266 17.54 -13.40 -17.97
CA VAL A 266 16.20 -14.03 -17.98
C VAL A 266 15.41 -13.53 -16.77
N ILE A 267 14.13 -13.20 -16.99
CA ILE A 267 13.16 -12.95 -15.92
C ILE A 267 12.25 -14.18 -15.79
N ARG A 268 12.00 -14.61 -14.55
CA ARG A 268 11.02 -15.65 -14.19
C ARG A 268 10.10 -15.15 -13.10
N TYR A 269 8.88 -15.69 -13.06
CA TYR A 269 7.92 -15.35 -12.03
C TYR A 269 8.03 -16.29 -10.83
N ILE A 270 7.87 -15.74 -9.63
CA ILE A 270 7.81 -16.49 -8.37
C ILE A 270 6.37 -16.99 -8.20
N ASP A 271 6.18 -18.28 -7.96
CA ASP A 271 4.86 -18.83 -7.65
C ASP A 271 4.21 -18.10 -6.48
N TYR A 272 2.97 -17.66 -6.67
CA TYR A 272 2.26 -16.87 -5.67
C TYR A 272 1.77 -17.74 -4.51
N ASP A 273 2.18 -17.37 -3.29
CA ASP A 273 1.80 -18.07 -2.07
C ASP A 273 0.44 -17.58 -1.56
N TRP A 274 -0.60 -18.39 -1.77
CA TRP A 274 -1.98 -18.10 -1.39
C TRP A 274 -2.33 -18.47 0.05
N ARG A 275 -1.40 -19.02 0.84
CA ARG A 275 -1.62 -19.24 2.27
C ARG A 275 -1.93 -17.92 2.96
N LEU A 276 -2.78 -17.97 3.98
CA LEU A 276 -3.18 -16.78 4.74
C LEU A 276 -1.94 -16.11 5.37
N ASN A 277 -1.92 -14.78 5.41
CA ASN A 277 -0.85 -13.96 5.96
C ASN A 277 -0.83 -13.94 7.51
N ILE A 278 -0.88 -15.13 8.11
CA ILE A 278 -0.74 -15.31 9.56
C ILE A 278 0.74 -15.40 9.97
N PRO A 279 1.08 -15.10 11.25
CA PRO A 279 2.47 -15.08 11.71
C PRO A 279 3.23 -16.39 11.46
N GLU A 280 2.55 -17.53 11.60
CA GLU A 280 3.13 -18.86 11.43
C GLU A 280 3.66 -19.13 10.00
N ASN A 281 3.15 -18.40 9.03
CA ASN A 281 3.55 -18.50 7.61
C ASN A 281 4.75 -17.59 7.24
N PHE A 282 5.28 -16.81 8.20
CA PHE A 282 6.41 -15.91 7.99
C PHE A 282 7.60 -16.30 8.89
N PRO A 283 8.57 -17.07 8.37
CA PRO A 283 9.74 -17.48 9.15
C PRO A 283 10.59 -16.30 9.64
N GLU A 284 10.49 -15.15 8.98
CA GLU A 284 11.22 -13.92 9.32
C GLU A 284 10.67 -13.24 10.59
N LEU A 285 9.45 -13.54 11.00
CA LEU A 285 8.87 -12.98 12.22
C LEU A 285 9.47 -13.68 13.45
N PRO A 286 9.67 -12.94 14.56
CA PRO A 286 10.18 -13.53 15.79
C PRO A 286 9.19 -14.56 16.36
N GLU A 287 9.71 -15.62 17.01
CA GLU A 287 8.88 -16.73 17.56
C GLU A 287 7.76 -16.23 18.49
N ARG A 288 8.04 -15.23 19.35
CA ARG A 288 7.03 -14.62 20.23
C ARG A 288 5.83 -13.99 19.50
N ALA A 289 5.95 -13.78 18.20
CA ALA A 289 4.86 -13.27 17.36
C ALA A 289 4.02 -14.39 16.75
N LYS A 290 4.42 -15.65 16.95
CA LYS A 290 3.76 -16.85 16.42
C LYS A 290 3.01 -17.64 17.49
N GLU A 291 3.20 -17.29 18.77
CA GLU A 291 2.50 -17.85 19.93
C GLU A 291 1.11 -17.21 20.10
#